data_471a1ea8fc80f8fad0838c6b35e48780
#
_entry.id   471a1ea8fc80f8fad0838c6b35e48780
#
_cell.length_a   1.000
_cell.length_b   1.000
_cell.length_c   1.000
_cell.angle_alpha   90.00
_cell.angle_beta   90.00
_cell.angle_gamma   90.00
#
_symmetry.space_group_name_H-M   'P 1'
#
loop_
_entity.id
_entity.type
_entity.pdbx_description
1 polymer ?
#
loop_
_entity_poly.entity_id
_entity_poly.type
_entity_poly.pdbx_seq_one_letter_code
_entity_poly.pdbx_strand_id
1 'polypeptide(L)'
;FGPQRKNRWETRKELAARLIEESNASIIGVQEFLPQMRRDLKGLLDGYSIFGRGRLSGKKPQSDEHADIIIKNKEVEVARCRTFWLSKNPDIPSRALFAVYPRICTVAEVRLKKSGRRLRVFNTHFDHVSPLARSLGARLILEQIHRFNQTDPLPTIVMGDFNAKPNSKAVRIMRENLPGYRDVQLQDVYDFLDSVIGNTYHGFKGKIKQKFKPIDYIFVSDDFEI
;
A
#
# COMPACT_ATOMS: atom_id res chain seq x y z
N PHE A 1 -9.75 -3.95 19.50
CA PHE A 1 -9.83 -5.32 18.97
C PHE A 1 -8.73 -6.14 19.64
N GLY A 2 -9.08 -6.96 20.64
CA GLY A 2 -8.16 -7.90 21.26
C GLY A 2 -8.12 -9.19 20.43
N PRO A 3 -7.06 -9.49 19.70
CA PRO A 3 -6.97 -10.76 19.01
C PRO A 3 -7.00 -11.89 20.03
N GLN A 4 -7.80 -12.93 19.74
CA GLN A 4 -7.70 -14.19 20.47
C GLN A 4 -6.21 -14.61 20.55
N ARG A 5 -5.77 -15.28 21.63
CA ARG A 5 -4.36 -15.65 21.86
C ARG A 5 -3.64 -16.19 20.60
N LYS A 6 -4.35 -17.00 19.79
CA LYS A 6 -3.85 -17.60 18.54
C LYS A 6 -3.55 -16.59 17.42
N ASN A 7 -4.11 -15.39 17.49
CA ASN A 7 -3.97 -14.36 16.43
C ASN A 7 -3.08 -13.20 16.86
N ARG A 8 -2.38 -13.32 17.99
CA ARG A 8 -1.38 -12.33 18.41
C ARG A 8 -0.19 -12.33 17.47
N TRP A 9 0.46 -11.19 17.35
CA TRP A 9 1.62 -11.03 16.49
C TRP A 9 2.74 -12.02 16.85
N GLU A 10 3.03 -12.19 18.12
CA GLU A 10 4.05 -13.11 18.64
C GLU A 10 3.87 -14.54 18.14
N THR A 11 2.61 -14.96 17.92
CA THR A 11 2.27 -16.30 17.41
C THR A 11 2.31 -16.41 15.91
N ARG A 12 2.21 -15.27 15.19
CA ARG A 12 2.06 -15.23 13.73
C ARG A 12 3.29 -14.76 12.96
N LYS A 13 4.27 -14.18 13.64
CA LYS A 13 5.40 -13.51 12.98
C LYS A 13 6.20 -14.42 12.07
N GLU A 14 6.48 -15.66 12.52
CA GLU A 14 7.19 -16.65 11.70
C GLU A 14 6.35 -17.10 10.49
N LEU A 15 5.04 -17.27 10.68
CA LEU A 15 4.13 -17.56 9.57
C LEU A 15 4.08 -16.39 8.57
N ALA A 16 4.03 -15.14 9.07
CA ALA A 16 4.03 -13.96 8.21
C ALA A 16 5.34 -13.85 7.40
N ALA A 17 6.49 -14.09 8.03
CA ALA A 17 7.78 -14.11 7.34
C ALA A 17 7.79 -15.18 6.25
N ARG A 18 7.39 -16.41 6.58
CA ARG A 18 7.33 -17.55 5.63
C ARG A 18 6.40 -17.22 4.44
N LEU A 19 5.21 -16.67 4.66
CA LEU A 19 4.30 -16.30 3.58
C LEU A 19 4.89 -15.23 2.66
N ILE A 20 5.66 -14.28 3.20
CA ILE A 20 6.40 -13.30 2.42
C ILE A 20 7.43 -13.98 1.52
N GLU A 21 8.23 -14.91 2.07
CA GLU A 21 9.23 -15.66 1.30
C GLU A 21 8.59 -16.58 0.26
N GLU A 22 7.54 -17.34 0.63
CA GLU A 22 6.81 -18.25 -0.26
C GLU A 22 6.09 -17.51 -1.40
N SER A 23 5.63 -16.28 -1.17
CA SER A 23 5.03 -15.46 -2.23
C SER A 23 6.00 -15.20 -3.38
N ASN A 24 7.28 -15.26 -3.11
CA ASN A 24 8.38 -14.96 -4.03
C ASN A 24 8.26 -13.58 -4.71
N ALA A 25 7.45 -12.68 -4.15
CA ALA A 25 7.25 -11.34 -4.69
C ALA A 25 8.49 -10.48 -4.51
N SER A 26 8.86 -9.74 -5.54
CA SER A 26 10.02 -8.82 -5.51
C SER A 26 9.74 -7.56 -4.70
N ILE A 27 8.46 -7.12 -4.66
CA ILE A 27 7.99 -5.91 -3.99
C ILE A 27 6.67 -6.23 -3.28
N ILE A 28 6.56 -5.87 -2.01
CA ILE A 28 5.42 -6.20 -1.15
C ILE A 28 4.98 -4.95 -0.39
N GLY A 29 3.70 -4.63 -0.44
CA GLY A 29 3.08 -3.59 0.41
C GLY A 29 2.50 -4.19 1.68
N VAL A 30 2.81 -3.59 2.82
CA VAL A 30 2.26 -4.00 4.12
C VAL A 30 1.57 -2.83 4.79
N GLN A 31 0.45 -3.12 5.48
CA GLN A 31 -0.37 -2.14 6.18
C GLN A 31 -0.59 -2.59 7.63
N GLU A 32 -1.10 -1.68 8.48
CA GLU A 32 -1.24 -1.89 9.93
C GLU A 32 0.07 -2.34 10.59
N PHE A 33 1.20 -1.97 10.00
CA PHE A 33 2.51 -2.48 10.32
C PHE A 33 3.10 -1.69 11.50
N LEU A 34 3.04 -2.28 12.69
CA LEU A 34 3.55 -1.66 13.92
C LEU A 34 5.09 -1.73 14.00
N PRO A 35 5.73 -0.81 14.70
CA PRO A 35 7.19 -0.80 14.86
C PRO A 35 7.78 -2.10 15.43
N GLN A 36 7.05 -2.82 16.30
CA GLN A 36 7.47 -4.12 16.77
C GLN A 36 7.45 -5.17 15.64
N MET A 37 6.36 -5.19 14.85
CA MET A 37 6.26 -6.11 13.70
C MET A 37 7.38 -5.86 12.71
N ARG A 38 7.71 -4.59 12.48
CA ARG A 38 8.81 -4.17 11.60
C ARG A 38 10.17 -4.66 12.10
N ARG A 39 10.44 -4.57 13.40
CA ARG A 39 11.69 -5.10 14.00
C ARG A 39 11.78 -6.61 13.87
N ASP A 40 10.67 -7.31 14.18
CA ASP A 40 10.64 -8.76 14.14
C ASP A 40 10.83 -9.29 12.71
N LEU A 41 10.09 -8.74 11.72
CA LEU A 41 10.26 -9.16 10.32
C LEU A 41 11.62 -8.78 9.75
N LYS A 42 12.22 -7.66 10.18
CA LYS A 42 13.60 -7.33 9.77
C LYS A 42 14.63 -8.36 10.27
N GLY A 43 14.37 -9.01 11.41
CA GLY A 43 15.21 -10.08 11.92
C GLY A 43 14.91 -11.46 11.34
N LEU A 44 13.70 -11.67 10.78
CA LEU A 44 13.26 -12.96 10.24
C LEU A 44 13.45 -13.08 8.73
N LEU A 45 13.44 -11.95 8.00
CA LEU A 45 13.52 -11.91 6.54
C LEU A 45 14.95 -11.59 6.09
N ASP A 46 15.76 -12.63 5.90
CA ASP A 46 17.08 -12.45 5.29
C ASP A 46 16.94 -12.10 3.80
N GLY A 47 17.79 -11.17 3.34
CA GLY A 47 17.77 -10.70 1.93
C GLY A 47 16.62 -9.76 1.57
N TYR A 48 15.85 -9.26 2.55
CA TYR A 48 14.82 -8.25 2.35
C TYR A 48 15.15 -6.94 3.06
N SER A 49 14.63 -5.84 2.53
CA SER A 49 14.71 -4.51 3.16
C SER A 49 13.33 -3.89 3.27
N ILE A 50 13.11 -3.13 4.34
CA ILE A 50 11.80 -2.55 4.68
C ILE A 50 11.92 -1.03 4.68
N PHE A 51 11.09 -0.35 3.90
CA PHE A 51 11.10 1.09 3.67
C PHE A 51 9.76 1.72 4.03
N GLY A 52 9.81 2.85 4.71
CA GLY A 52 8.64 3.63 5.09
C GLY A 52 8.82 4.33 6.44
N ARG A 53 7.82 5.12 6.79
CA ARG A 53 7.78 5.90 8.03
C ARG A 53 6.40 5.78 8.66
N GLY A 54 6.34 5.75 9.99
CA GLY A 54 5.09 5.71 10.73
C GLY A 54 4.27 6.99 10.59
N ARG A 55 2.95 6.85 10.64
CA ARG A 55 1.97 7.94 10.47
C ARG A 55 2.07 9.03 11.54
N LEU A 56 2.64 8.73 12.70
CA LEU A 56 2.85 9.64 13.82
C LEU A 56 4.30 10.15 13.90
N SER A 57 5.16 9.76 12.95
CA SER A 57 6.58 10.15 12.90
C SER A 57 7.37 9.82 14.16
N GLY A 58 7.09 8.67 14.78
CA GLY A 58 7.77 8.20 15.98
C GLY A 58 7.25 8.79 17.29
N LYS A 59 6.29 9.73 17.28
CA LYS A 59 5.76 10.36 18.50
C LYS A 59 5.09 9.38 19.48
N LYS A 60 4.61 8.24 18.99
CA LYS A 60 4.01 7.16 19.79
C LYS A 60 4.53 5.80 19.28
N PRO A 61 5.77 5.41 19.65
CA PRO A 61 6.45 4.28 19.00
C PRO A 61 5.72 2.94 19.04
N GLN A 62 4.85 2.71 20.04
CA GLN A 62 4.14 1.43 20.15
C GLN A 62 2.88 1.35 19.26
N SER A 63 2.35 2.49 18.81
CA SER A 63 1.11 2.60 18.04
C SER A 63 1.27 3.37 16.73
N ASP A 64 2.52 3.61 16.31
CA ASP A 64 2.84 4.33 15.09
C ASP A 64 2.77 3.40 13.88
N GLU A 65 1.56 3.18 13.38
CA GLU A 65 1.35 2.31 12.23
C GLU A 65 2.02 2.83 10.97
N HIS A 66 2.59 1.90 10.21
CA HIS A 66 3.23 2.12 8.93
C HIS A 66 2.40 1.55 7.77
N ALA A 67 2.63 2.07 6.59
CA ALA A 67 2.31 1.48 5.30
C ALA A 67 3.63 1.32 4.54
N ASP A 68 4.39 0.30 4.90
CA ASP A 68 5.76 0.10 4.42
C ASP A 68 5.81 -0.71 3.13
N ILE A 69 6.93 -0.56 2.40
CA ILE A 69 7.28 -1.36 1.23
C ILE A 69 8.44 -2.27 1.62
N ILE A 70 8.26 -3.58 1.42
CA ILE A 70 9.29 -4.59 1.59
C ILE A 70 9.81 -4.97 0.20
N ILE A 71 11.11 -5.04 0.04
CA ILE A 71 11.75 -5.42 -1.22
C ILE A 71 12.70 -6.61 -1.04
N LYS A 72 12.79 -7.45 -2.06
CA LYS A 72 13.74 -8.54 -2.17
C LYS A 72 15.05 -8.01 -2.74
N ASN A 73 16.07 -7.87 -1.89
CA ASN A 73 17.31 -7.16 -2.20
C ASN A 73 18.08 -7.71 -3.41
N LYS A 74 17.98 -9.03 -3.66
CA LYS A 74 18.63 -9.62 -4.83
C LYS A 74 18.02 -9.20 -6.16
N GLU A 75 16.75 -8.79 -6.17
CA GLU A 75 15.98 -8.48 -7.38
C GLU A 75 15.74 -6.98 -7.58
N VAL A 76 15.65 -6.23 -6.49
CA VAL A 76 15.26 -4.82 -6.51
C VAL A 76 16.25 -3.97 -5.72
N GLU A 77 16.49 -2.76 -6.22
CA GLU A 77 17.23 -1.70 -5.54
C GLU A 77 16.32 -0.48 -5.36
N VAL A 78 16.33 0.14 -4.18
CA VAL A 78 15.60 1.38 -3.91
C VAL A 78 16.51 2.58 -4.10
N ALA A 79 16.20 3.44 -5.06
CA ALA A 79 16.92 4.68 -5.32
C ALA A 79 16.47 5.80 -4.37
N ARG A 80 15.16 5.91 -4.14
CA ARG A 80 14.55 6.91 -3.25
C ARG A 80 13.34 6.32 -2.56
N CYS A 81 13.08 6.75 -1.32
CA CYS A 81 11.85 6.43 -0.60
C CYS A 81 11.39 7.62 0.22
N ARG A 82 10.09 7.88 0.19
CA ARG A 82 9.43 8.95 0.96
C ARG A 82 8.08 8.46 1.45
N THR A 83 7.67 8.91 2.63
CA THR A 83 6.31 8.76 3.14
C THR A 83 5.67 10.13 3.25
N PHE A 84 4.44 10.28 2.76
CA PHE A 84 3.66 11.51 2.83
C PHE A 84 2.28 11.26 3.45
N TRP A 85 1.67 12.32 3.99
CA TRP A 85 0.36 12.24 4.64
C TRP A 85 -0.76 12.52 3.65
N LEU A 86 -1.82 11.73 3.75
CA LEU A 86 -3.04 11.90 2.92
C LEU A 86 -3.93 13.00 3.52
N SER A 87 -3.42 14.22 3.48
CA SER A 87 -4.04 15.42 4.00
C SER A 87 -3.71 16.65 3.15
N LYS A 88 -4.23 17.81 3.49
CA LYS A 88 -3.86 19.08 2.84
C LYS A 88 -2.38 19.44 2.97
N ASN A 89 -1.71 18.89 3.98
CA ASN A 89 -0.28 19.12 4.25
C ASN A 89 0.48 17.78 4.15
N PRO A 90 0.80 17.30 2.95
CA PRO A 90 1.37 15.96 2.75
C PRO A 90 2.80 15.81 3.31
N ASP A 91 3.52 16.89 3.53
CA ASP A 91 4.93 16.86 3.95
C ASP A 91 5.13 16.76 5.45
N ILE A 92 4.09 17.01 6.23
CA ILE A 92 4.14 17.01 7.70
C ILE A 92 3.08 16.08 8.29
N PRO A 93 3.34 15.49 9.48
CA PRO A 93 2.36 14.68 10.20
C PRO A 93 1.04 15.40 10.39
N SER A 94 0.03 15.00 9.65
CA SER A 94 -1.26 15.67 9.63
C SER A 94 -2.39 14.69 9.29
N ARG A 95 -3.61 15.11 9.52
CA ARG A 95 -4.82 14.31 9.35
C ARG A 95 -5.76 15.00 8.38
N ALA A 96 -6.35 14.24 7.47
CA ALA A 96 -7.43 14.75 6.63
C ALA A 96 -8.65 15.15 7.47
N LEU A 97 -9.41 16.13 6.99
CA LEU A 97 -10.70 16.48 7.59
C LEU A 97 -11.60 15.22 7.58
N PHE A 98 -12.27 14.97 8.70
CA PHE A 98 -13.12 13.79 8.95
C PHE A 98 -12.40 12.42 9.03
N ALA A 99 -11.08 12.34 8.89
CA ALA A 99 -10.37 11.10 9.16
C ALA A 99 -10.24 10.86 10.67
N VAL A 100 -10.29 9.59 11.09
CA VAL A 100 -10.08 9.24 12.51
C VAL A 100 -8.61 9.33 12.88
N TYR A 101 -7.73 8.84 12.02
CA TYR A 101 -6.29 8.85 12.20
C TYR A 101 -5.57 9.50 11.03
N PRO A 102 -4.34 10.01 11.22
CA PRO A 102 -3.46 10.31 10.09
C PRO A 102 -3.33 9.07 9.20
N ARG A 103 -3.44 9.27 7.89
CA ARG A 103 -3.20 8.23 6.89
C ARG A 103 -2.04 8.64 6.01
N ILE A 104 -1.27 7.68 5.59
CA ILE A 104 -0.03 7.87 4.87
C ILE A 104 0.02 7.04 3.60
N CYS A 105 0.87 7.48 2.69
CA CYS A 105 1.30 6.70 1.55
C CYS A 105 2.84 6.72 1.49
N THR A 106 3.44 5.56 1.40
CA THR A 106 4.87 5.40 1.15
C THR A 106 5.09 5.23 -0.33
N VAL A 107 5.98 6.03 -0.91
CA VAL A 107 6.39 5.93 -2.31
C VAL A 107 7.88 5.60 -2.38
N ALA A 108 8.22 4.61 -3.21
CA ALA A 108 9.59 4.22 -3.51
C ALA A 108 9.85 4.27 -5.02
N GLU A 109 10.96 4.87 -5.42
CA GLU A 109 11.54 4.71 -6.76
C GLU A 109 12.51 3.54 -6.70
N VAL A 110 12.25 2.53 -7.51
CA VAL A 110 13.00 1.29 -7.51
C VAL A 110 13.56 0.97 -8.89
N ARG A 111 14.65 0.19 -8.91
CA ARG A 111 15.25 -0.36 -10.11
C ARG A 111 15.24 -1.88 -10.02
N LEU A 112 14.69 -2.54 -11.03
CA LEU A 112 14.76 -3.99 -11.19
C LEU A 112 16.17 -4.36 -11.65
N LYS A 113 16.92 -5.12 -10.86
CA LYS A 113 18.34 -5.41 -11.11
C LYS A 113 18.55 -6.21 -12.40
N LYS A 114 17.65 -7.14 -12.71
CA LYS A 114 17.74 -7.98 -13.92
C LYS A 114 17.60 -7.20 -15.22
N SER A 115 16.65 -6.27 -15.29
CA SER A 115 16.33 -5.52 -16.52
C SER A 115 16.87 -4.11 -16.53
N GLY A 116 17.29 -3.57 -15.38
CA GLY A 116 17.66 -2.17 -15.22
C GLY A 116 16.46 -1.20 -15.25
N ARG A 117 15.23 -1.69 -15.49
CA ARG A 117 14.01 -0.86 -15.57
C ARG A 117 13.74 -0.18 -14.23
N ARG A 118 13.37 1.08 -14.30
CA ARG A 118 12.91 1.87 -13.13
C ARG A 118 11.41 1.88 -13.09
N LEU A 119 10.85 1.90 -11.88
CA LEU A 119 9.42 2.07 -11.65
C LEU A 119 9.17 2.77 -10.30
N ARG A 120 7.96 3.24 -10.11
CA ARG A 120 7.52 3.90 -8.88
C ARG A 120 6.42 3.10 -8.21
N VAL A 121 6.58 2.84 -6.92
CA VAL A 121 5.65 2.03 -6.14
C VAL A 121 5.09 2.86 -5.00
N PHE A 122 3.76 2.92 -4.90
CA PHE A 122 3.02 3.55 -3.81
C PHE A 122 2.35 2.46 -2.98
N ASN A 123 2.50 2.52 -1.66
CA ASN A 123 1.75 1.67 -0.74
C ASN A 123 1.01 2.54 0.29
N THR A 124 -0.28 2.26 0.48
CA THR A 124 -1.15 3.08 1.31
C THR A 124 -2.11 2.26 2.17
N HIS A 125 -2.67 2.92 3.20
CA HIS A 125 -3.80 2.41 3.97
C HIS A 125 -4.78 3.54 4.20
N PHE A 126 -5.94 3.50 3.53
CA PHE A 126 -6.95 4.55 3.60
C PHE A 126 -7.74 4.54 4.92
N ASP A 127 -8.47 5.61 5.17
CA ASP A 127 -9.29 5.74 6.37
C ASP A 127 -10.44 4.72 6.37
N HIS A 128 -10.61 3.99 7.48
CA HIS A 128 -11.61 2.94 7.61
C HIS A 128 -13.02 3.49 7.88
N VAL A 129 -13.16 4.75 8.31
CA VAL A 129 -14.47 5.36 8.68
C VAL A 129 -14.98 6.28 7.57
N SER A 130 -14.17 7.26 7.15
CA SER A 130 -14.62 8.37 6.32
C SER A 130 -14.48 8.13 4.82
N PRO A 131 -15.59 8.01 4.06
CA PRO A 131 -15.53 7.95 2.59
C PRO A 131 -14.92 9.20 1.95
N LEU A 132 -15.10 10.37 2.57
CA LEU A 132 -14.51 11.64 2.11
C LEU A 132 -12.99 11.61 2.25
N ALA A 133 -12.47 11.14 3.40
CA ALA A 133 -11.03 11.01 3.60
C ALA A 133 -10.42 10.01 2.62
N ARG A 134 -11.09 8.89 2.33
CA ARG A 134 -10.65 7.93 1.29
C ARG A 134 -10.59 8.56 -0.09
N SER A 135 -11.64 9.29 -0.48
CA SER A 135 -11.68 9.98 -1.79
C SER A 135 -10.62 11.07 -1.91
N LEU A 136 -10.34 11.80 -0.84
CA LEU A 136 -9.23 12.76 -0.78
C LEU A 136 -7.89 12.04 -0.91
N GLY A 137 -7.69 10.94 -0.19
CA GLY A 137 -6.46 10.13 -0.26
C GLY A 137 -6.18 9.64 -1.67
N ALA A 138 -7.20 9.10 -2.38
CA ALA A 138 -7.08 8.68 -3.77
C ALA A 138 -6.65 9.84 -4.68
N ARG A 139 -7.31 11.01 -4.57
CA ARG A 139 -6.93 12.20 -5.35
C ARG A 139 -5.50 12.67 -5.08
N LEU A 140 -5.09 12.69 -3.83
CA LEU A 140 -3.74 13.10 -3.45
C LEU A 140 -2.67 12.14 -4.02
N ILE A 141 -2.94 10.84 -4.07
CA ILE A 141 -2.03 9.88 -4.70
C ILE A 141 -1.91 10.16 -6.20
N LEU A 142 -3.03 10.35 -6.92
CA LEU A 142 -2.99 10.69 -8.34
C LEU A 142 -2.28 12.02 -8.60
N GLU A 143 -2.49 13.02 -7.74
CA GLU A 143 -1.77 14.30 -7.81
C GLU A 143 -0.27 14.13 -7.61
N GLN A 144 0.16 13.27 -6.68
CA GLN A 144 1.59 12.97 -6.48
C GLN A 144 2.18 12.25 -7.69
N ILE A 145 1.47 11.28 -8.28
CA ILE A 145 1.90 10.60 -9.51
C ILE A 145 2.08 11.62 -10.64
N HIS A 146 1.07 12.48 -10.85
CA HIS A 146 1.13 13.56 -11.84
C HIS A 146 2.36 14.46 -11.63
N ARG A 147 2.57 14.94 -10.40
CA ARG A 147 3.74 15.78 -10.09
C ARG A 147 5.08 15.10 -10.40
N PHE A 148 5.21 13.82 -10.08
CA PHE A 148 6.39 13.05 -10.42
C PHE A 148 6.56 12.90 -11.94
N ASN A 149 5.47 12.65 -12.66
CA ASN A 149 5.52 12.47 -14.12
C ASN A 149 5.89 13.73 -14.89
N GLN A 150 5.67 14.93 -14.30
CA GLN A 150 6.12 16.20 -14.91
C GLN A 150 7.64 16.32 -14.98
N THR A 151 8.39 15.58 -14.18
CA THR A 151 9.87 15.65 -14.13
C THR A 151 10.54 14.36 -14.53
N ASP A 152 9.99 13.22 -14.17
CA ASP A 152 10.56 11.89 -14.40
C ASP A 152 9.42 10.87 -14.48
N PRO A 153 8.76 10.72 -15.64
CA PRO A 153 7.68 9.76 -15.80
C PRO A 153 8.22 8.34 -15.68
N LEU A 154 7.61 7.54 -14.79
CA LEU A 154 7.97 6.15 -14.56
C LEU A 154 6.73 5.26 -14.51
N PRO A 155 6.83 4.01 -14.99
CA PRO A 155 5.84 2.98 -14.72
C PRO A 155 5.47 2.98 -13.24
N THR A 156 4.18 2.98 -12.94
CA THR A 156 3.69 3.19 -11.57
C THR A 156 2.81 2.04 -11.09
N ILE A 157 3.06 1.61 -9.86
CA ILE A 157 2.22 0.66 -9.11
C ILE A 157 1.65 1.39 -7.89
N VAL A 158 0.34 1.28 -7.66
CA VAL A 158 -0.31 1.74 -6.41
C VAL A 158 -0.98 0.55 -5.76
N MET A 159 -0.62 0.23 -4.53
CA MET A 159 -1.19 -0.90 -3.80
C MET A 159 -1.57 -0.50 -2.37
N GLY A 160 -2.42 -1.31 -1.74
CA GLY A 160 -2.73 -1.16 -0.32
C GLY A 160 -4.14 -1.53 0.07
N ASP A 161 -4.43 -1.36 1.37
CA ASP A 161 -5.77 -1.44 1.94
C ASP A 161 -6.50 -0.10 1.73
N PHE A 162 -7.46 -0.11 0.82
CA PHE A 162 -8.28 1.05 0.51
C PHE A 162 -9.47 1.23 1.46
N ASN A 163 -9.74 0.23 2.32
CA ASN A 163 -10.94 0.21 3.18
C ASN A 163 -12.23 0.54 2.40
N ALA A 164 -12.28 0.16 1.14
CA ALA A 164 -13.28 0.59 0.17
C ALA A 164 -13.68 -0.53 -0.77
N LYS A 165 -14.98 -0.70 -0.99
CA LYS A 165 -15.50 -1.66 -1.98
C LYS A 165 -15.27 -1.17 -3.41
N PRO A 166 -15.30 -2.06 -4.44
CA PRO A 166 -15.03 -1.71 -5.85
C PRO A 166 -15.85 -0.54 -6.40
N ASN A 167 -17.12 -0.40 -5.97
CA ASN A 167 -18.01 0.66 -6.44
C ASN A 167 -17.92 1.96 -5.61
N SER A 168 -16.97 2.06 -4.69
CA SER A 168 -16.78 3.26 -3.90
C SER A 168 -16.16 4.39 -4.71
N LYS A 169 -16.41 5.64 -4.28
CA LYS A 169 -15.86 6.81 -4.94
C LYS A 169 -14.32 6.80 -4.97
N ALA A 170 -13.68 6.32 -3.90
CA ALA A 170 -12.22 6.26 -3.83
C ALA A 170 -11.63 5.30 -4.89
N VAL A 171 -12.22 4.11 -5.07
CA VAL A 171 -11.77 3.14 -6.08
C VAL A 171 -12.06 3.65 -7.48
N ARG A 172 -13.24 4.25 -7.71
CA ARG A 172 -13.55 4.88 -9.01
C ARG A 172 -12.57 5.98 -9.38
N ILE A 173 -12.17 6.84 -8.43
CA ILE A 173 -11.16 7.88 -8.66
C ILE A 173 -9.83 7.27 -9.16
N MET A 174 -9.44 6.11 -8.65
CA MET A 174 -8.21 5.44 -9.10
C MET A 174 -8.33 4.84 -10.51
N ARG A 175 -9.53 4.38 -10.89
CA ARG A 175 -9.81 3.79 -12.22
C ARG A 175 -10.12 4.83 -13.29
N GLU A 176 -10.71 5.95 -12.87
CA GLU A 176 -11.14 7.00 -13.78
C GLU A 176 -9.99 7.95 -14.07
N ASN A 177 -9.83 8.28 -15.36
CA ASN A 177 -8.90 9.31 -15.77
C ASN A 177 -9.43 10.69 -15.36
N LEU A 178 -8.86 11.29 -14.32
CA LEU A 178 -9.32 12.59 -13.82
C LEU A 178 -8.98 13.72 -14.79
N PRO A 179 -9.91 14.62 -15.09
CA PRO A 179 -9.62 15.84 -15.85
C PRO A 179 -8.44 16.58 -15.19
N GLY A 180 -7.39 16.86 -15.95
CA GLY A 180 -6.18 17.51 -15.44
C GLY A 180 -5.00 16.59 -15.10
N TYR A 181 -5.22 15.27 -15.03
CA TYR A 181 -4.15 14.26 -14.81
C TYR A 181 -4.11 13.23 -15.94
N ARG A 182 -4.10 13.72 -17.19
CA ARG A 182 -4.14 12.86 -18.39
C ARG A 182 -2.95 11.91 -18.52
N ASP A 183 -1.85 12.23 -17.87
CA ASP A 183 -0.63 11.42 -17.76
C ASP A 183 -0.67 10.37 -16.64
N VAL A 184 -1.80 10.29 -15.91
CA VAL A 184 -2.00 9.32 -14.83
C VAL A 184 -3.15 8.41 -15.20
N GLN A 185 -2.83 7.33 -15.89
CA GLN A 185 -3.78 6.26 -16.23
C GLN A 185 -3.42 5.01 -15.45
N LEU A 186 -4.37 4.50 -14.66
CA LEU A 186 -4.18 3.32 -13.83
C LEU A 186 -5.27 2.29 -14.14
N GLN A 187 -4.84 1.03 -14.24
CA GLN A 187 -5.68 -0.13 -14.42
C GLN A 187 -5.75 -0.92 -13.12
N ASP A 188 -6.93 -1.39 -12.73
CA ASP A 188 -7.09 -2.27 -11.59
C ASP A 188 -6.73 -3.71 -12.01
N VAL A 189 -5.77 -4.31 -11.33
CA VAL A 189 -5.32 -5.68 -11.64
C VAL A 189 -6.46 -6.69 -11.56
N TYR A 190 -7.48 -6.44 -10.75
CA TYR A 190 -8.65 -7.31 -10.68
C TYR A 190 -9.46 -7.38 -11.98
N ASP A 191 -9.39 -6.38 -12.83
CA ASP A 191 -10.12 -6.35 -14.11
C ASP A 191 -9.53 -7.33 -15.15
N PHE A 192 -8.33 -7.89 -14.89
CA PHE A 192 -7.62 -8.86 -15.74
C PHE A 192 -7.70 -10.30 -15.20
N LEU A 193 -8.39 -10.53 -14.09
CA LEU A 193 -8.53 -11.87 -13.53
C LEU A 193 -9.82 -12.53 -13.99
N ASP A 194 -9.72 -13.75 -14.49
CA ASP A 194 -10.87 -14.57 -14.93
C ASP A 194 -11.79 -15.02 -13.78
N SER A 195 -11.37 -14.82 -12.54
CA SER A 195 -12.08 -15.29 -11.35
C SER A 195 -12.71 -14.16 -10.55
N VAL A 196 -13.86 -14.45 -9.93
CA VAL A 196 -14.49 -13.53 -8.99
C VAL A 196 -13.64 -13.40 -7.73
N ILE A 197 -13.14 -12.21 -7.47
CA ILE A 197 -12.41 -11.91 -6.24
C ILE A 197 -13.40 -11.79 -5.07
N GLY A 198 -13.19 -12.61 -4.06
CA GLY A 198 -13.94 -12.55 -2.81
C GLY A 198 -13.44 -11.45 -1.86
N ASN A 199 -13.76 -11.60 -0.59
CA ASN A 199 -13.27 -10.67 0.43
C ASN A 199 -11.76 -10.88 0.68
N THR A 200 -11.01 -9.81 0.70
CA THR A 200 -9.61 -9.81 1.15
C THR A 200 -9.51 -9.65 2.66
N TYR A 201 -10.52 -9.06 3.31
CA TYR A 201 -10.63 -9.00 4.77
C TYR A 201 -11.51 -10.14 5.30
N HIS A 202 -10.98 -10.99 6.18
CA HIS A 202 -11.71 -12.13 6.77
C HIS A 202 -11.75 -12.14 8.32
N GLY A 203 -11.21 -11.13 8.99
CA GLY A 203 -11.26 -10.98 10.46
C GLY A 203 -10.68 -12.19 11.20
N PHE A 204 -9.58 -12.75 10.75
CA PHE A 204 -8.91 -13.96 11.26
C PHE A 204 -9.77 -15.24 11.19
N LYS A 205 -10.82 -15.26 10.40
CA LYS A 205 -11.69 -16.45 10.24
C LYS A 205 -11.18 -17.44 9.17
N GLY A 206 -10.19 -17.04 8.36
CA GLY A 206 -9.59 -17.89 7.32
C GLY A 206 -10.55 -18.32 6.21
N LYS A 207 -11.70 -17.64 6.06
CA LYS A 207 -12.73 -18.00 5.07
C LYS A 207 -12.89 -16.90 4.04
N ILE A 208 -12.58 -17.24 2.80
CA ILE A 208 -12.90 -16.40 1.63
C ILE A 208 -14.38 -16.61 1.30
N LYS A 209 -15.12 -15.51 1.16
CA LYS A 209 -16.55 -15.52 0.80
C LYS A 209 -16.73 -14.70 -0.47
N GLN A 210 -17.03 -15.34 -1.57
CA GLN A 210 -17.22 -14.70 -2.88
C GLN A 210 -18.32 -13.60 -2.89
N LYS A 211 -19.33 -13.71 -2.02
CA LYS A 211 -20.38 -12.69 -1.88
C LYS A 211 -19.88 -11.35 -1.31
N PHE A 212 -18.76 -11.35 -0.62
CA PHE A 212 -18.10 -10.13 -0.15
C PHE A 212 -17.09 -9.66 -1.18
N LYS A 213 -16.79 -8.37 -1.17
CA LYS A 213 -15.91 -7.72 -2.13
C LYS A 213 -14.56 -7.39 -1.50
N PRO A 214 -13.48 -7.30 -2.32
CA PRO A 214 -12.17 -6.88 -1.82
C PRO A 214 -12.19 -5.45 -1.29
N ILE A 215 -11.22 -5.15 -0.44
CA ILE A 215 -10.89 -3.80 0.04
C ILE A 215 -9.41 -3.47 -0.17
N ASP A 216 -8.62 -4.47 -0.55
CA ASP A 216 -7.22 -4.34 -0.93
C ASP A 216 -7.11 -4.35 -2.45
N TYR A 217 -6.22 -3.51 -3.02
CA TYR A 217 -6.10 -3.33 -4.46
C TYR A 217 -4.64 -3.19 -4.89
N ILE A 218 -4.41 -3.54 -6.15
CA ILE A 218 -3.21 -3.18 -6.90
C ILE A 218 -3.68 -2.50 -8.19
N PHE A 219 -3.21 -1.28 -8.40
CA PHE A 219 -3.38 -0.53 -9.64
C PHE A 219 -2.02 -0.37 -10.31
N VAL A 220 -1.99 -0.45 -11.62
CA VAL A 220 -0.76 -0.31 -12.41
C VAL A 220 -0.99 0.65 -13.58
N SER A 221 0.07 1.38 -13.99
CA SER A 221 0.02 2.15 -15.23
C SER A 221 0.03 1.25 -16.46
N ASP A 222 -0.29 1.80 -17.63
CA ASP A 222 -0.38 1.06 -18.90
C ASP A 222 0.95 0.43 -19.36
N ASP A 223 2.04 0.71 -18.66
CA ASP A 223 3.38 0.18 -18.94
C ASP A 223 3.57 -1.30 -18.55
N PHE A 224 2.60 -1.88 -17.83
CA PHE A 224 2.67 -3.25 -17.33
C PHE A 224 1.84 -4.19 -18.20
N GLU A 225 2.40 -5.34 -18.50
CA GLU A 225 1.69 -6.51 -19.00
C GLU A 225 1.18 -7.31 -17.78
N ILE A 226 -0.13 -7.61 -17.72
CA ILE A 226 -0.81 -8.26 -16.60
C ILE A 226 -1.26 -9.66 -17.03
#